data_185fd4b15dda812b1d55507c280a2775
#
_entry.id   185fd4b15dda812b1d55507c280a2775
#
_cell.length_a   1.000
_cell.length_b   1.000
_cell.length_c   1.000
_cell.angle_alpha   90.00
_cell.angle_beta   90.00
_cell.angle_gamma   90.00
#
_symmetry.space_group_name_H-M   'P 1'
#
loop_
_entity.id
_entity.type
_entity.pdbx_description
1 polymer ?
#
loop_
_entity_poly.entity_id
_entity_poly.type
_entity_poly.pdbx_seq_one_letter_code
_entity_poly.pdbx_strand_id
1 'polypeptide(L)'
;MSAELKQFEEGFQQEMREGNRGLHYEESLLWEKEYSERSGVDLPQSSGIAVRTGLPERGDIGLPQVSEPQALRHFVRMSTWNYSIDHGFFPLGSCTMKHNPRLNEKAARFAGFSHIHPMQPVSTVQGALELMYELQNWLGTLTGLPGVCLTPSAGAHGELAGLMTIRRAHEVQGNTARKVVLIPDSAHGTNPATAVMCGFTVRNIPTGPDGRLTVEAFKEALYKGDENGADIAGMMVTNPNTCGLFERHIVEIADLLHKAGGYFYCDGANFNALVGRVRPADFGVDVMHINLHKTFSTPHGGGGPGSGPICCTEELAAYMPVPTVVKKGDDYIFETKEDRETSLGTLKAFQGQFGMFVRALSYIMSHGADGLAQVSGDAVLSANYIMAKLSEDYHVPFEGPCMHECLLTDKKQKSFNVTTLDIAKALIEYGYHPMTVYFPLVLSGTMLIEPTETESKDAVDRFIETMRQIAQDAQNKGEAYFHALPQSSPRKRLDEVKAARNPVLKWKAS
;
A
#
# COMPACT_ATOMS: atom_id res chain seq x y z
N MET A 1 -29.43 20.53 -31.61
CA MET A 1 -28.15 20.49 -32.31
C MET A 1 -28.35 19.68 -33.57
N SER A 2 -28.03 20.24 -34.77
CA SER A 2 -28.23 19.53 -36.04
C SER A 2 -27.26 18.35 -36.15
N ALA A 3 -27.62 17.32 -36.93
CA ALA A 3 -26.73 16.16 -37.16
C ALA A 3 -25.38 16.59 -37.77
N GLU A 4 -25.39 17.66 -38.59
CA GLU A 4 -24.17 18.22 -39.17
C GLU A 4 -23.22 18.85 -38.13
N LEU A 5 -23.75 19.49 -37.08
CA LEU A 5 -22.96 20.06 -35.98
C LEU A 5 -22.30 18.93 -35.14
N LYS A 6 -23.03 17.82 -34.91
CA LYS A 6 -22.47 16.65 -34.23
C LYS A 6 -21.34 16.00 -35.02
N GLN A 7 -21.57 15.84 -36.33
CA GLN A 7 -20.56 15.24 -37.23
C GLN A 7 -19.32 16.14 -37.39
N PHE A 8 -19.51 17.48 -37.36
CA PHE A 8 -18.41 18.43 -37.35
C PHE A 8 -17.62 18.39 -36.02
N GLU A 9 -18.30 18.31 -34.88
CA GLU A 9 -17.70 18.21 -33.57
C GLU A 9 -16.92 16.88 -33.39
N GLU A 10 -17.49 15.77 -33.90
CA GLU A 10 -16.83 14.47 -33.90
C GLU A 10 -15.60 14.44 -34.81
N GLY A 11 -15.71 15.01 -36.02
CA GLY A 11 -14.59 15.13 -36.96
C GLY A 11 -13.48 16.05 -36.44
N PHE A 12 -13.85 17.21 -35.90
CA PHE A 12 -12.90 18.15 -35.27
C PHE A 12 -12.19 17.55 -34.07
N GLN A 13 -12.91 16.79 -33.23
CA GLN A 13 -12.31 16.08 -32.11
C GLN A 13 -11.33 15.00 -32.56
N GLN A 14 -11.61 14.33 -33.67
CA GLN A 14 -10.73 13.29 -34.22
C GLN A 14 -9.44 13.84 -34.82
N GLU A 15 -9.51 14.96 -35.55
CA GLU A 15 -8.33 15.65 -36.09
C GLU A 15 -7.46 16.28 -35.00
N MET A 16 -8.05 16.76 -33.91
CA MET A 16 -7.33 17.38 -32.79
C MET A 16 -6.57 16.38 -31.93
N ARG A 17 -6.87 15.07 -32.01
CA ARG A 17 -6.26 14.04 -31.15
C ARG A 17 -4.74 13.91 -31.31
N GLU A 18 -4.21 14.08 -32.50
CA GLU A 18 -2.77 13.90 -32.74
C GLU A 18 -1.90 15.04 -32.18
N GLY A 19 -2.42 16.24 -32.12
CA GLY A 19 -1.74 17.41 -31.55
C GLY A 19 -1.91 17.57 -30.04
N ASN A 20 -2.84 16.85 -29.44
CA ASN A 20 -3.18 16.94 -28.03
C ASN A 20 -2.19 16.14 -27.17
N ARG A 21 -1.82 16.70 -26.02
CA ARG A 21 -0.96 16.01 -25.03
C ARG A 21 -1.68 14.93 -24.21
N GLY A 22 -2.89 14.52 -24.60
CA GLY A 22 -3.66 13.50 -23.91
C GLY A 22 -4.48 14.03 -22.72
N LEU A 23 -4.61 15.35 -22.56
CA LEU A 23 -5.29 15.95 -21.41
C LEU A 23 -6.81 15.85 -21.48
N HIS A 24 -7.39 15.83 -22.69
CA HIS A 24 -8.85 15.91 -22.92
C HIS A 24 -9.41 14.79 -23.79
N TYR A 25 -8.55 14.00 -24.45
CA TYR A 25 -8.99 13.00 -25.41
C TYR A 25 -8.43 11.62 -25.05
N GLU A 26 -9.20 10.62 -25.40
CA GLU A 26 -8.80 9.23 -25.24
C GLU A 26 -7.67 8.86 -26.21
N GLU A 27 -6.63 8.26 -25.71
CA GLU A 27 -5.54 7.71 -26.52
C GLU A 27 -5.88 6.28 -26.90
N SER A 28 -5.93 5.97 -28.21
CA SER A 28 -6.19 4.63 -28.72
C SER A 28 -5.04 3.68 -28.31
N LEU A 29 -5.35 2.39 -28.19
CA LEU A 29 -4.32 1.37 -27.99
C LEU A 29 -3.37 1.34 -29.21
N LEU A 30 -2.11 0.93 -29.00
CA LEU A 30 -1.14 0.83 -30.08
C LEU A 30 -1.61 -0.12 -31.20
N TRP A 31 -2.35 -1.18 -30.85
CA TRP A 31 -2.92 -2.16 -31.78
C TRP A 31 -4.11 -1.64 -32.59
N GLU A 32 -4.71 -0.52 -32.17
CA GLU A 32 -5.82 0.14 -32.87
C GLU A 32 -5.33 1.21 -33.85
N LYS A 33 -4.01 1.47 -33.85
CA LYS A 33 -3.36 2.44 -34.74
C LYS A 33 -2.75 1.69 -35.92
N GLU A 34 -3.20 1.99 -37.11
CA GLU A 34 -2.60 1.46 -38.33
C GLU A 34 -1.27 2.17 -38.62
N TYR A 35 -0.18 1.56 -38.26
CA TYR A 35 1.17 2.00 -38.62
C TYR A 35 1.82 0.97 -39.51
N SER A 36 1.39 0.88 -40.79
CA SER A 36 2.05 -0.01 -41.77
C SER A 36 3.44 0.52 -42.11
N GLU A 37 4.37 -0.39 -42.36
CA GLU A 37 5.71 -0.14 -42.94
C GLU A 37 6.63 0.82 -42.10
N ARG A 38 6.44 0.89 -40.78
CA ARG A 38 7.29 1.70 -39.91
C ARG A 38 8.17 0.82 -39.03
N SER A 39 9.46 1.17 -38.98
CA SER A 39 10.42 0.54 -38.07
C SER A 39 10.82 1.48 -36.95
N GLY A 40 10.92 0.96 -35.72
CA GLY A 40 11.40 1.69 -34.56
C GLY A 40 12.92 1.74 -34.47
N VAL A 41 13.59 0.75 -35.01
CA VAL A 41 15.06 0.57 -34.90
C VAL A 41 15.59 -0.08 -36.16
N ASP A 42 16.68 0.45 -36.70
CA ASP A 42 17.47 -0.21 -37.74
C ASP A 42 18.36 -1.27 -37.06
N LEU A 43 17.91 -2.52 -37.12
CA LEU A 43 18.72 -3.63 -36.62
C LEU A 43 19.80 -3.99 -37.67
N PRO A 44 21.02 -4.38 -37.21
CA PRO A 44 22.02 -4.91 -38.12
C PRO A 44 21.46 -6.15 -38.86
N GLN A 45 21.81 -6.28 -40.12
CA GLN A 45 21.41 -7.45 -40.87
C GLN A 45 21.89 -8.74 -40.18
N SER A 46 21.00 -9.71 -40.07
CA SER A 46 21.32 -11.04 -39.56
C SER A 46 22.53 -11.58 -40.31
N SER A 47 23.49 -12.18 -39.61
CA SER A 47 24.64 -12.86 -40.19
C SER A 47 24.28 -14.09 -41.06
N GLY A 48 22.98 -14.37 -41.29
CA GLY A 48 22.49 -15.50 -42.06
C GLY A 48 22.65 -16.84 -41.36
N ILE A 49 23.08 -16.86 -40.11
CA ILE A 49 23.15 -18.09 -39.31
C ILE A 49 21.73 -18.42 -38.85
N ALA A 50 21.17 -19.50 -39.36
CA ALA A 50 19.91 -20.05 -38.87
C ALA A 50 20.08 -20.51 -37.40
N VAL A 51 19.59 -19.72 -36.46
CA VAL A 51 19.79 -19.95 -35.02
C VAL A 51 18.96 -21.16 -34.53
N ARG A 52 17.88 -21.49 -35.22
CA ARG A 52 17.01 -22.62 -34.84
C ARG A 52 16.41 -23.29 -36.07
N THR A 53 16.94 -24.44 -36.43
CA THR A 53 16.39 -25.28 -37.50
C THR A 53 15.45 -26.33 -36.90
N GLY A 54 14.29 -26.55 -37.54
CA GLY A 54 13.37 -27.60 -37.15
C GLY A 54 12.36 -27.26 -36.05
N LEU A 55 12.31 -26.02 -35.57
CA LEU A 55 11.26 -25.54 -34.67
C LEU A 55 10.16 -24.82 -35.47
N PRO A 56 8.87 -24.96 -35.05
CA PRO A 56 7.79 -24.21 -35.68
C PRO A 56 8.02 -22.71 -35.53
N GLU A 57 7.97 -21.98 -36.62
CA GLU A 57 8.07 -20.53 -36.65
C GLU A 57 6.70 -19.91 -36.45
N ARG A 58 6.64 -18.86 -35.63
CA ARG A 58 5.47 -18.02 -35.52
C ARG A 58 5.48 -16.99 -36.66
N GLY A 59 4.49 -17.07 -37.55
CA GLY A 59 4.43 -16.19 -38.71
C GLY A 59 4.19 -14.72 -38.34
N ASP A 60 3.15 -14.45 -37.60
CA ASP A 60 2.83 -13.09 -37.12
C ASP A 60 2.94 -13.02 -35.60
N ILE A 61 3.71 -12.04 -35.11
CA ILE A 61 3.86 -11.79 -33.67
C ILE A 61 2.68 -10.98 -33.15
N GLY A 62 1.96 -10.26 -34.02
CA GLY A 62 0.82 -9.39 -33.64
C GLY A 62 1.22 -8.19 -32.80
N LEU A 63 2.45 -7.69 -32.95
CA LEU A 63 2.90 -6.47 -32.31
C LEU A 63 2.73 -5.27 -33.26
N PRO A 64 2.34 -4.10 -32.76
CA PRO A 64 2.21 -2.92 -33.60
C PRO A 64 3.59 -2.44 -34.10
N GLN A 65 3.64 -2.01 -35.34
CA GLN A 65 4.83 -1.39 -35.92
C GLN A 65 4.82 0.10 -35.59
N VAL A 66 5.68 0.53 -34.68
CA VAL A 66 5.74 1.93 -34.23
C VAL A 66 7.19 2.42 -34.21
N SER A 67 7.40 3.68 -34.57
CA SER A 67 8.68 4.33 -34.35
C SER A 67 8.89 4.72 -32.88
N GLU A 68 10.13 4.93 -32.47
CA GLU A 68 10.45 5.40 -31.11
C GLU A 68 9.65 6.65 -30.71
N PRO A 69 9.57 7.73 -31.51
CA PRO A 69 8.76 8.88 -31.18
C PRO A 69 7.27 8.57 -31.00
N GLN A 70 6.71 7.66 -31.77
CA GLN A 70 5.31 7.27 -31.66
C GLN A 70 5.05 6.48 -30.36
N ALA A 71 5.90 5.52 -30.05
CA ALA A 71 5.81 4.78 -28.79
C ALA A 71 5.96 5.68 -27.59
N LEU A 72 7.00 6.54 -27.58
CA LEU A 72 7.25 7.47 -26.49
C LEU A 72 6.07 8.43 -26.27
N ARG A 73 5.58 9.06 -27.35
CA ARG A 73 4.45 9.98 -27.28
C ARG A 73 3.17 9.31 -26.81
N HIS A 74 2.91 8.07 -27.22
CA HIS A 74 1.78 7.28 -26.76
C HIS A 74 1.82 7.10 -25.24
N PHE A 75 2.92 6.58 -24.71
CA PHE A 75 3.05 6.35 -23.28
C PHE A 75 3.08 7.62 -22.44
N VAL A 76 3.68 8.70 -22.96
CA VAL A 76 3.66 10.01 -22.29
C VAL A 76 2.23 10.54 -22.22
N ARG A 77 1.44 10.46 -23.30
CA ARG A 77 0.02 10.87 -23.27
C ARG A 77 -0.80 10.02 -22.30
N MET A 78 -0.59 8.70 -22.30
CA MET A 78 -1.27 7.81 -21.34
C MET A 78 -0.87 8.10 -19.90
N SER A 79 0.39 8.44 -19.63
CA SER A 79 0.85 8.76 -18.28
C SER A 79 0.17 9.99 -17.68
N THR A 80 -0.28 10.93 -18.51
CA THR A 80 -0.99 12.13 -18.05
C THR A 80 -2.41 11.84 -17.53
N TRP A 81 -2.96 10.66 -17.83
CA TRP A 81 -4.26 10.23 -17.31
C TRP A 81 -4.19 9.69 -15.90
N ASN A 82 -3.00 9.30 -15.46
CA ASN A 82 -2.80 8.78 -14.13
C ASN A 82 -2.41 9.91 -13.18
N TYR A 83 -3.09 9.98 -12.05
CA TYR A 83 -2.68 10.86 -10.98
C TYR A 83 -1.40 10.35 -10.35
N SER A 84 -0.45 11.22 -10.05
CA SER A 84 0.79 10.88 -9.36
C SER A 84 1.03 11.78 -8.17
N ILE A 85 1.83 11.30 -7.22
CA ILE A 85 2.23 12.08 -6.04
C ILE A 85 2.96 13.38 -6.39
N ASP A 86 3.55 13.46 -7.59
CA ASP A 86 4.24 14.67 -8.08
C ASP A 86 3.26 15.68 -8.71
N HIS A 87 1.99 15.30 -8.96
CA HIS A 87 0.96 16.22 -9.45
C HIS A 87 0.34 17.05 -8.31
N GLY A 88 0.20 16.49 -7.12
CA GLY A 88 -0.41 17.17 -5.99
C GLY A 88 -0.79 16.23 -4.85
N PHE A 89 -1.62 16.75 -3.96
CA PHE A 89 -2.08 16.06 -2.77
C PHE A 89 -2.80 14.75 -3.09
N PHE A 90 -2.38 13.67 -2.45
CA PHE A 90 -2.89 12.32 -2.67
C PHE A 90 -3.50 11.77 -1.37
N PRO A 91 -4.78 12.05 -1.07
CA PRO A 91 -5.39 11.86 0.25
C PRO A 91 -5.83 10.42 0.55
N LEU A 92 -5.16 9.41 0.02
CA LEU A 92 -5.60 8.01 0.08
C LEU A 92 -5.37 7.42 1.47
N GLY A 93 -6.42 7.25 2.27
CA GLY A 93 -6.36 6.64 3.60
C GLY A 93 -5.96 5.17 3.58
N SER A 94 -5.32 4.71 4.63
CA SER A 94 -4.69 3.39 4.78
C SER A 94 -3.57 3.09 3.79
N CYS A 95 -3.13 4.09 3.03
CA CYS A 95 -2.12 3.94 1.99
C CYS A 95 -1.22 5.17 1.94
N THR A 96 -0.44 5.40 2.98
CA THR A 96 0.45 6.56 3.16
C THR A 96 1.16 6.98 1.87
N MET A 97 0.57 7.91 1.13
CA MET A 97 1.07 8.39 -0.16
C MET A 97 1.97 9.61 0.04
N LYS A 98 3.24 9.36 0.34
CA LYS A 98 4.24 10.41 0.56
C LYS A 98 4.96 10.81 -0.72
N HIS A 99 5.40 12.06 -0.76
CA HIS A 99 6.42 12.48 -1.72
C HIS A 99 7.67 11.60 -1.60
N ASN A 100 8.19 11.11 -2.72
CA ASN A 100 9.40 10.30 -2.76
C ASN A 100 10.64 11.21 -2.90
N PRO A 101 11.50 11.35 -1.86
CA PRO A 101 12.64 12.26 -1.89
C PRO A 101 13.62 11.92 -3.01
N ARG A 102 14.03 12.93 -3.79
CA ARG A 102 14.96 12.73 -4.92
C ARG A 102 16.36 12.30 -4.47
N LEU A 103 16.72 12.57 -3.21
CA LEU A 103 17.95 12.05 -2.61
C LEU A 103 17.93 10.51 -2.58
N ASN A 104 16.80 9.93 -2.20
CA ASN A 104 16.65 8.47 -2.13
C ASN A 104 16.78 7.84 -3.52
N GLU A 105 16.18 8.48 -4.53
CA GLU A 105 16.32 8.05 -5.94
C GLU A 105 17.74 8.13 -6.45
N LYS A 106 18.47 9.19 -6.07
CA LYS A 106 19.89 9.36 -6.43
C LYS A 106 20.76 8.29 -5.77
N ALA A 107 20.56 8.01 -4.48
CA ALA A 107 21.30 6.98 -3.76
C ALA A 107 21.07 5.58 -4.36
N ALA A 108 19.82 5.24 -4.70
CA ALA A 108 19.50 3.95 -5.30
C ALA A 108 20.11 3.74 -6.70
N ARG A 109 20.55 4.81 -7.38
CA ARG A 109 21.21 4.76 -8.69
C ARG A 109 22.74 4.70 -8.63
N PHE A 110 23.36 4.72 -7.44
CA PHE A 110 24.81 4.54 -7.35
C PHE A 110 25.19 3.19 -7.94
N ALA A 111 26.23 3.19 -8.79
CA ALA A 111 26.66 2.00 -9.51
C ALA A 111 26.94 0.81 -8.60
N GLY A 112 27.52 1.05 -7.41
CA GLY A 112 27.76 0.01 -6.39
C GLY A 112 26.49 -0.63 -5.83
N PHE A 113 25.32 -0.01 -6.00
CA PHE A 113 24.03 -0.56 -5.58
C PHE A 113 23.16 -1.03 -6.75
N SER A 114 23.23 -0.36 -7.90
CA SER A 114 22.36 -0.66 -9.06
C SER A 114 22.96 -1.66 -10.06
N HIS A 115 24.28 -1.86 -10.06
CA HIS A 115 25.00 -2.74 -10.98
C HIS A 115 25.46 -4.05 -10.33
N ILE A 116 24.79 -4.50 -9.31
CA ILE A 116 25.05 -5.76 -8.63
C ILE A 116 23.92 -6.77 -8.90
N HIS A 117 24.25 -8.06 -8.72
CA HIS A 117 23.29 -9.15 -8.88
C HIS A 117 23.10 -9.90 -7.56
N PRO A 118 21.88 -10.31 -7.17
CA PRO A 118 21.63 -10.98 -5.89
C PRO A 118 22.34 -12.33 -5.72
N MET A 119 22.77 -12.97 -6.81
CA MET A 119 23.56 -14.22 -6.78
C MET A 119 25.08 -13.99 -6.93
N GLN A 120 25.53 -12.73 -6.84
CA GLN A 120 26.94 -12.40 -6.89
C GLN A 120 27.66 -12.93 -5.64
N PRO A 121 28.94 -13.35 -5.72
CA PRO A 121 29.67 -13.80 -4.53
C PRO A 121 29.65 -12.77 -3.41
N VAL A 122 29.35 -13.22 -2.20
CA VAL A 122 29.18 -12.38 -1.00
C VAL A 122 30.38 -11.45 -0.76
N SER A 123 31.62 -11.93 -1.02
CA SER A 123 32.84 -11.14 -0.88
C SER A 123 32.90 -9.92 -1.81
N THR A 124 32.12 -9.87 -2.87
CA THR A 124 32.11 -8.77 -3.85
C THR A 124 30.99 -7.74 -3.59
N VAL A 125 30.13 -7.98 -2.62
CA VAL A 125 28.95 -7.15 -2.32
C VAL A 125 28.85 -6.75 -0.84
N GLN A 126 29.97 -6.68 -0.16
CA GLN A 126 30.02 -6.39 1.29
C GLN A 126 29.30 -5.08 1.66
N GLY A 127 29.49 -3.99 0.91
CA GLY A 127 28.78 -2.73 1.18
C GLY A 127 27.25 -2.81 0.99
N ALA A 128 26.78 -3.68 0.10
CA ALA A 128 25.34 -3.93 -0.03
C ALA A 128 24.77 -4.71 1.15
N LEU A 129 25.53 -5.70 1.65
CA LEU A 129 25.16 -6.46 2.85
C LEU A 129 25.24 -5.60 4.11
N GLU A 130 26.24 -4.74 4.23
CA GLU A 130 26.34 -3.76 5.32
C GLU A 130 25.10 -2.84 5.33
N LEU A 131 24.69 -2.32 4.17
CA LEU A 131 23.47 -1.52 4.06
C LEU A 131 22.22 -2.29 4.54
N MET A 132 22.09 -3.56 4.16
CA MET A 132 20.98 -4.40 4.60
C MET A 132 21.02 -4.64 6.12
N TYR A 133 22.20 -4.91 6.67
CA TYR A 133 22.41 -5.09 8.09
C TYR A 133 22.07 -3.82 8.89
N GLU A 134 22.51 -2.66 8.43
CA GLU A 134 22.16 -1.37 9.03
C GLU A 134 20.65 -1.10 8.98
N LEU A 135 20.00 -1.40 7.87
CA LEU A 135 18.54 -1.27 7.79
C LEU A 135 17.82 -2.20 8.77
N GLN A 136 18.29 -3.46 8.94
CA GLN A 136 17.77 -4.38 9.95
C GLN A 136 17.87 -3.77 11.35
N ASN A 137 19.05 -3.25 11.71
CA ASN A 137 19.31 -2.64 13.01
C ASN A 137 18.39 -1.42 13.26
N TRP A 138 18.21 -0.56 12.27
CA TRP A 138 17.35 0.61 12.40
C TRP A 138 15.88 0.24 12.54
N LEU A 139 15.39 -0.72 11.75
CA LEU A 139 14.01 -1.20 11.88
C LEU A 139 13.77 -1.87 13.23
N GLY A 140 14.73 -2.68 13.70
CA GLY A 140 14.70 -3.27 15.04
C GLY A 140 14.66 -2.23 16.15
N THR A 141 15.48 -1.17 16.03
CA THR A 141 15.51 -0.06 17.00
C THR A 141 14.19 0.72 17.04
N LEU A 142 13.65 1.06 15.86
CA LEU A 142 12.42 1.85 15.74
C LEU A 142 11.19 1.08 16.24
N THR A 143 11.19 -0.23 16.15
CA THR A 143 10.07 -1.07 16.60
C THR A 143 10.25 -1.65 17.99
N GLY A 144 11.48 -1.72 18.50
CA GLY A 144 11.84 -2.46 19.71
C GLY A 144 11.86 -3.98 19.49
N LEU A 145 11.85 -4.44 18.23
CA LEU A 145 11.78 -5.85 17.83
C LEU A 145 13.07 -6.24 17.10
N PRO A 146 14.05 -6.88 17.76
CA PRO A 146 15.40 -7.05 17.22
C PRO A 146 15.52 -8.07 16.08
N GLY A 147 14.59 -9.03 15.98
CA GLY A 147 14.57 -10.01 14.89
C GLY A 147 14.00 -9.38 13.62
N VAL A 148 14.83 -9.15 12.57
CA VAL A 148 14.37 -8.48 11.35
C VAL A 148 14.70 -9.29 10.11
N CYS A 149 13.69 -9.52 9.27
CA CYS A 149 13.84 -10.13 7.94
C CYS A 149 13.34 -9.18 6.85
N LEU A 150 14.21 -8.81 5.91
CA LEU A 150 13.93 -7.86 4.83
C LEU A 150 13.26 -8.50 3.61
N THR A 151 13.21 -9.83 3.54
CA THR A 151 12.84 -10.60 2.34
C THR A 151 11.42 -10.33 1.81
N PRO A 152 10.36 -10.12 2.63
CA PRO A 152 9.00 -9.98 2.10
C PRO A 152 8.85 -8.80 1.15
N SER A 153 8.12 -9.02 0.03
CA SER A 153 8.07 -8.08 -1.09
C SER A 153 7.06 -6.94 -0.93
N ALA A 154 6.11 -7.09 -0.01
CA ALA A 154 5.03 -6.12 0.23
C ALA A 154 4.42 -6.36 1.62
N GLY A 155 3.48 -5.50 2.05
CA GLY A 155 2.77 -5.66 3.31
C GLY A 155 2.09 -7.03 3.44
N ALA A 156 1.26 -7.41 2.47
CA ALA A 156 0.57 -8.70 2.48
C ALA A 156 1.55 -9.91 2.52
N HIS A 157 2.73 -9.80 1.90
CA HIS A 157 3.77 -10.82 2.03
C HIS A 157 4.45 -10.79 3.41
N GLY A 158 4.56 -9.61 4.02
CA GLY A 158 4.98 -9.45 5.41
C GLY A 158 3.96 -10.03 6.41
N GLU A 159 2.64 -9.83 6.14
CA GLU A 159 1.58 -10.49 6.90
C GLU A 159 1.74 -12.01 6.87
N LEU A 160 1.89 -12.58 5.66
CA LEU A 160 2.10 -14.01 5.47
C LEU A 160 3.35 -14.48 6.24
N ALA A 161 4.48 -13.79 6.08
CA ALA A 161 5.73 -14.12 6.75
C ALA A 161 5.63 -14.13 8.27
N GLY A 162 4.98 -13.10 8.84
CA GLY A 162 4.80 -12.98 10.29
C GLY A 162 3.88 -14.04 10.87
N LEU A 163 2.73 -14.31 10.24
CA LEU A 163 1.84 -15.38 10.69
C LEU A 163 2.44 -16.78 10.49
N MET A 164 3.20 -17.01 9.44
CA MET A 164 3.96 -18.26 9.28
C MET A 164 5.05 -18.41 10.34
N THR A 165 5.67 -17.31 10.79
CA THR A 165 6.63 -17.32 11.89
C THR A 165 5.95 -17.74 13.20
N ILE A 166 4.77 -17.16 13.53
CA ILE A 166 3.96 -17.56 14.68
C ILE A 166 3.57 -19.05 14.60
N ARG A 167 3.10 -19.48 13.44
CA ARG A 167 2.75 -20.88 13.20
C ARG A 167 3.95 -21.80 13.43
N ARG A 168 5.11 -21.45 12.88
CA ARG A 168 6.34 -22.22 13.02
C ARG A 168 6.81 -22.31 14.48
N ALA A 169 6.68 -21.22 15.24
CA ALA A 169 6.97 -21.20 16.66
C ALA A 169 6.09 -22.22 17.42
N HIS A 170 4.79 -22.17 17.22
CA HIS A 170 3.88 -23.13 17.84
C HIS A 170 4.15 -24.58 17.43
N GLU A 171 4.46 -24.83 16.15
CA GLU A 171 4.82 -26.19 15.67
C GLU A 171 6.07 -26.74 16.37
N VAL A 172 7.15 -25.95 16.46
CA VAL A 172 8.41 -26.36 17.09
C VAL A 172 8.26 -26.55 18.60
N GLN A 173 7.43 -25.71 19.24
CA GLN A 173 7.11 -25.80 20.67
C GLN A 173 6.12 -26.94 20.99
N GLY A 174 5.58 -27.64 20.00
CA GLY A 174 4.58 -28.70 20.19
C GLY A 174 3.15 -28.22 20.44
N ASN A 175 2.87 -26.92 20.30
CA ASN A 175 1.58 -26.28 20.54
C ASN A 175 0.62 -26.39 19.33
N THR A 176 0.50 -27.56 18.74
CA THR A 176 -0.24 -27.79 17.48
C THR A 176 -1.77 -27.61 17.57
N ALA A 177 -2.31 -27.54 18.80
CA ALA A 177 -3.72 -27.25 19.05
C ALA A 177 -4.09 -25.78 18.81
N ARG A 178 -3.11 -24.85 18.83
CA ARG A 178 -3.31 -23.43 18.63
C ARG A 178 -3.53 -23.09 17.15
N LYS A 179 -4.80 -22.97 16.75
CA LYS A 179 -5.21 -22.80 15.35
C LYS A 179 -6.09 -21.59 15.09
N VAL A 180 -6.43 -20.84 16.13
CA VAL A 180 -7.32 -19.67 16.01
C VAL A 180 -6.51 -18.39 16.09
N VAL A 181 -6.76 -17.46 15.15
CA VAL A 181 -6.25 -16.08 15.18
C VAL A 181 -7.44 -15.14 15.41
N LEU A 182 -7.31 -14.29 16.42
CA LEU A 182 -8.29 -13.26 16.75
C LEU A 182 -8.06 -12.03 15.86
N ILE A 183 -9.09 -11.55 15.17
CA ILE A 183 -8.99 -10.42 14.24
C ILE A 183 -10.18 -9.47 14.46
N PRO A 184 -9.95 -8.15 14.64
CA PRO A 184 -11.04 -7.17 14.69
C PRO A 184 -11.83 -7.12 13.38
N ASP A 185 -13.13 -6.86 13.46
CA ASP A 185 -13.99 -6.67 12.29
C ASP A 185 -13.66 -5.37 11.50
N SER A 186 -12.96 -4.44 12.14
CA SER A 186 -12.37 -3.25 11.49
C SER A 186 -11.09 -3.52 10.69
N ALA A 187 -10.50 -4.72 10.79
CA ALA A 187 -9.22 -5.03 10.16
C ALA A 187 -9.30 -4.95 8.62
N HIS A 188 -8.14 -4.72 7.99
CA HIS A 188 -8.03 -4.78 6.54
C HIS A 188 -8.35 -6.22 6.05
N GLY A 189 -9.02 -6.34 4.89
CA GLY A 189 -9.46 -7.64 4.36
C GLY A 189 -8.33 -8.64 4.08
N THR A 190 -7.08 -8.18 3.94
CA THR A 190 -5.90 -9.05 3.81
C THR A 190 -5.58 -9.81 5.08
N ASN A 191 -5.89 -9.27 6.26
CA ASN A 191 -5.57 -9.91 7.55
C ASN A 191 -6.29 -11.26 7.71
N PRO A 192 -7.63 -11.37 7.61
CA PRO A 192 -8.30 -12.66 7.66
C PRO A 192 -7.92 -13.59 6.51
N ALA A 193 -7.71 -13.05 5.30
CA ALA A 193 -7.28 -13.84 4.16
C ALA A 193 -5.92 -14.49 4.40
N THR A 194 -4.94 -13.75 4.92
CA THR A 194 -3.60 -14.25 5.25
C THR A 194 -3.65 -15.29 6.37
N ALA A 195 -4.47 -15.09 7.41
CA ALA A 195 -4.65 -16.07 8.48
C ALA A 195 -5.13 -17.41 7.93
N VAL A 196 -6.12 -17.40 7.04
CA VAL A 196 -6.63 -18.61 6.36
C VAL A 196 -5.55 -19.25 5.47
N MET A 197 -4.79 -18.46 4.71
CA MET A 197 -3.66 -18.96 3.90
C MET A 197 -2.59 -19.65 4.76
N CYS A 198 -2.35 -19.16 5.97
CA CYS A 198 -1.45 -19.80 6.94
C CYS A 198 -2.06 -21.04 7.63
N GLY A 199 -3.29 -21.42 7.30
CA GLY A 199 -3.99 -22.59 7.88
C GLY A 199 -4.59 -22.33 9.26
N PHE A 200 -4.77 -21.07 9.64
CA PHE A 200 -5.49 -20.69 10.85
C PHE A 200 -6.98 -20.50 10.60
N THR A 201 -7.76 -20.67 11.65
CA THR A 201 -9.17 -20.27 11.70
C THR A 201 -9.27 -18.85 12.25
N VAL A 202 -10.08 -18.02 11.62
CA VAL A 202 -10.32 -16.65 12.08
C VAL A 202 -11.47 -16.62 13.07
N ARG A 203 -11.28 -15.92 14.18
CA ARG A 203 -12.33 -15.55 15.11
C ARG A 203 -12.38 -14.03 15.23
N ASN A 204 -13.51 -13.44 14.81
CA ASN A 204 -13.68 -12.01 14.81
C ASN A 204 -13.89 -11.46 16.22
N ILE A 205 -13.33 -10.26 16.47
CA ILE A 205 -13.58 -9.44 17.65
C ILE A 205 -14.43 -8.25 17.20
N PRO A 206 -15.64 -8.05 17.75
CA PRO A 206 -16.46 -6.89 17.41
C PRO A 206 -15.79 -5.58 17.82
N THR A 207 -15.83 -4.59 16.95
CA THR A 207 -15.41 -3.21 17.26
C THR A 207 -16.46 -2.55 18.16
N GLY A 208 -16.00 -1.86 19.18
CA GLY A 208 -16.86 -1.09 20.08
C GLY A 208 -17.50 0.13 19.41
N PRO A 209 -18.49 0.75 20.05
CA PRO A 209 -19.23 1.90 19.51
C PRO A 209 -18.36 3.15 19.33
N ASP A 210 -17.21 3.21 19.97
CA ASP A 210 -16.21 4.27 19.83
C ASP A 210 -15.17 4.00 18.75
N GLY A 211 -15.36 2.93 17.95
CA GLY A 211 -14.47 2.53 16.86
C GLY A 211 -13.19 1.80 17.31
N ARG A 212 -13.13 1.33 18.55
CA ARG A 212 -11.96 0.65 19.16
C ARG A 212 -12.30 -0.72 19.69
N LEU A 213 -11.27 -1.52 19.95
CA LEU A 213 -11.41 -2.76 20.69
C LEU A 213 -11.71 -2.47 22.16
N THR A 214 -12.66 -3.25 22.73
CA THR A 214 -12.90 -3.28 24.17
C THR A 214 -12.29 -4.53 24.79
N VAL A 215 -11.89 -4.43 26.06
CA VAL A 215 -11.35 -5.57 26.82
C VAL A 215 -12.38 -6.67 26.95
N GLU A 216 -13.65 -6.31 27.10
CA GLU A 216 -14.79 -7.23 27.22
C GLU A 216 -14.98 -8.05 25.93
N ALA A 217 -15.04 -7.38 24.77
CA ALA A 217 -15.18 -8.07 23.47
C ALA A 217 -13.97 -8.97 23.18
N PHE A 218 -12.77 -8.51 23.56
CA PHE A 218 -11.56 -9.32 23.44
C PHE A 218 -11.63 -10.58 24.34
N LYS A 219 -12.00 -10.45 25.63
CA LYS A 219 -12.15 -11.59 26.55
C LYS A 219 -13.20 -12.59 26.07
N GLU A 220 -14.34 -12.10 25.56
CA GLU A 220 -15.37 -12.96 25.00
C GLU A 220 -14.83 -13.76 23.81
N ALA A 221 -14.09 -13.13 22.89
CA ALA A 221 -13.48 -13.80 21.76
C ALA A 221 -12.34 -14.76 22.18
N LEU A 222 -11.51 -14.37 23.14
CA LEU A 222 -10.37 -15.14 23.63
C LEU A 222 -10.82 -16.46 24.26
N TYR A 223 -11.84 -16.42 25.11
CA TYR A 223 -12.30 -17.58 25.90
C TYR A 223 -13.49 -18.32 25.25
N LYS A 224 -13.88 -17.96 24.04
CA LYS A 224 -14.94 -18.61 23.32
C LYS A 224 -14.56 -20.05 22.90
N GLY A 225 -15.15 -21.04 23.54
CA GLY A 225 -14.90 -22.45 23.23
C GLY A 225 -13.81 -23.14 24.06
N ASP A 226 -12.94 -22.35 24.71
CA ASP A 226 -11.93 -22.82 25.66
C ASP A 226 -11.69 -21.75 26.73
N GLU A 227 -12.00 -22.06 27.99
CA GLU A 227 -11.91 -21.11 29.10
C GLU A 227 -10.47 -20.62 29.40
N ASN A 228 -9.46 -21.31 28.88
CA ASN A 228 -8.06 -20.97 29.04
C ASN A 228 -7.48 -20.34 27.74
N GLY A 229 -8.26 -20.28 26.65
CA GLY A 229 -7.78 -19.79 25.35
C GLY A 229 -6.69 -20.68 24.73
N ALA A 230 -6.67 -21.98 25.03
CA ALA A 230 -5.63 -22.89 24.57
C ALA A 230 -5.65 -23.17 23.06
N ASP A 231 -6.75 -22.82 22.37
CA ASP A 231 -6.90 -22.87 20.91
C ASP A 231 -6.33 -21.66 20.19
N ILE A 232 -6.02 -20.56 20.93
CA ILE A 232 -5.58 -19.29 20.35
C ILE A 232 -4.09 -19.33 20.00
N ALA A 233 -3.78 -19.16 18.70
CA ALA A 233 -2.41 -19.00 18.22
C ALA A 233 -1.91 -17.57 18.39
N GLY A 234 -2.80 -16.60 18.22
CA GLY A 234 -2.47 -15.19 18.36
C GLY A 234 -3.62 -14.28 18.02
N MET A 235 -3.35 -12.99 18.04
CA MET A 235 -4.22 -11.96 17.47
C MET A 235 -3.50 -11.18 16.37
N MET A 236 -4.26 -10.62 15.43
CA MET A 236 -3.75 -9.76 14.37
C MET A 236 -4.51 -8.45 14.38
N VAL A 237 -3.82 -7.37 14.72
CA VAL A 237 -4.41 -6.03 14.93
C VAL A 237 -3.60 -4.98 14.19
N THR A 238 -4.28 -4.06 13.52
CA THR A 238 -3.69 -2.83 13.00
C THR A 238 -3.75 -1.76 14.09
N ASN A 239 -2.63 -1.15 14.45
CA ASN A 239 -2.63 -0.05 15.43
C ASN A 239 -1.66 1.08 15.04
N PRO A 240 -2.15 2.33 14.82
CA PRO A 240 -3.55 2.76 14.88
C PRO A 240 -4.45 1.97 13.94
N ASN A 241 -5.74 1.81 14.32
CA ASN A 241 -6.68 1.00 13.57
C ASN A 241 -7.16 1.71 12.28
N THR A 242 -7.90 1.01 11.44
CA THR A 242 -8.40 1.51 10.15
C THR A 242 -9.45 2.62 10.26
N CYS A 243 -9.94 2.93 11.47
CA CYS A 243 -10.75 4.11 11.74
C CYS A 243 -9.91 5.36 12.03
N GLY A 244 -8.58 5.27 11.95
CA GLY A 244 -7.65 6.34 12.30
C GLY A 244 -7.48 6.52 13.83
N LEU A 245 -7.76 5.51 14.63
CA LEU A 245 -7.80 5.61 16.09
C LEU A 245 -6.75 4.70 16.74
N PHE A 246 -6.08 5.19 17.79
CA PHE A 246 -5.19 4.36 18.60
C PHE A 246 -6.00 3.48 19.56
N GLU A 247 -5.67 2.18 19.63
CA GLU A 247 -6.31 1.22 20.54
C GLU A 247 -5.89 1.46 21.99
N ARG A 248 -6.78 2.07 22.77
CA ARG A 248 -6.47 2.54 24.15
C ARG A 248 -6.14 1.43 25.13
N HIS A 249 -6.73 0.26 24.94
CA HIS A 249 -6.61 -0.89 25.86
C HIS A 249 -5.62 -1.93 25.34
N ILE A 250 -4.79 -1.59 24.34
CA ILE A 250 -3.95 -2.58 23.64
C ILE A 250 -2.96 -3.28 24.57
N VAL A 251 -2.42 -2.60 25.58
CA VAL A 251 -1.49 -3.21 26.57
C VAL A 251 -2.19 -4.27 27.39
N GLU A 252 -3.38 -3.97 27.93
CA GLU A 252 -4.17 -4.95 28.71
C GLU A 252 -4.60 -6.13 27.83
N ILE A 253 -4.99 -5.87 26.59
CA ILE A 253 -5.35 -6.89 25.61
C ILE A 253 -4.16 -7.80 25.30
N ALA A 254 -2.97 -7.22 25.05
CA ALA A 254 -1.74 -7.97 24.83
C ALA A 254 -1.38 -8.85 26.03
N ASP A 255 -1.46 -8.32 27.25
CA ASP A 255 -1.21 -9.08 28.48
C ASP A 255 -2.16 -10.29 28.64
N LEU A 256 -3.43 -10.11 28.32
CA LEU A 256 -4.42 -11.21 28.36
C LEU A 256 -4.09 -12.27 27.31
N LEU A 257 -3.73 -11.86 26.09
CA LEU A 257 -3.33 -12.77 25.02
C LEU A 257 -2.10 -13.59 25.41
N HIS A 258 -1.05 -12.93 25.92
CA HIS A 258 0.19 -13.59 26.34
C HIS A 258 -0.05 -14.57 27.48
N LYS A 259 -0.89 -14.24 28.46
CA LYS A 259 -1.28 -15.16 29.54
C LYS A 259 -1.97 -16.41 29.02
N ALA A 260 -2.73 -16.29 27.92
CA ALA A 260 -3.31 -17.43 27.23
C ALA A 260 -2.32 -18.18 26.32
N GLY A 261 -1.07 -17.68 26.16
CA GLY A 261 0.00 -18.26 25.34
C GLY A 261 -0.13 -17.98 23.84
N GLY A 262 -0.88 -16.96 23.43
CA GLY A 262 -0.97 -16.47 22.06
C GLY A 262 0.05 -15.39 21.78
N TYR A 263 0.40 -15.16 20.50
CA TYR A 263 1.29 -14.11 20.03
C TYR A 263 0.54 -12.92 19.44
N PHE A 264 1.06 -11.71 19.64
CA PHE A 264 0.51 -10.48 19.08
C PHE A 264 1.18 -10.11 17.76
N TYR A 265 0.46 -10.27 16.66
CA TYR A 265 0.84 -9.73 15.36
C TYR A 265 0.27 -8.32 15.17
N CYS A 266 1.12 -7.33 14.90
CA CYS A 266 0.73 -5.97 14.55
C CYS A 266 0.85 -5.74 13.03
N ASP A 267 -0.24 -5.38 12.38
CA ASP A 267 -0.20 -4.84 11.02
C ASP A 267 0.41 -3.43 11.05
N GLY A 268 1.62 -3.30 10.51
CA GLY A 268 2.40 -2.07 10.53
C GLY A 268 2.11 -1.12 9.36
N ALA A 269 1.00 -1.30 8.65
CA ALA A 269 0.60 -0.40 7.57
C ALA A 269 0.50 1.06 8.03
N ASN A 270 0.07 1.27 9.29
CA ASN A 270 -0.15 2.57 9.90
C ASN A 270 1.04 3.05 10.79
N PHE A 271 2.22 2.45 10.64
CA PHE A 271 3.41 2.79 11.44
C PHE A 271 3.86 4.25 11.27
N ASN A 272 3.45 4.93 10.20
CA ASN A 272 3.72 6.35 9.98
C ASN A 272 3.19 7.25 11.12
N ALA A 273 2.15 6.84 11.81
CA ALA A 273 1.61 7.55 12.97
C ALA A 273 2.44 7.41 14.24
N LEU A 274 3.35 6.43 14.30
CA LEU A 274 4.04 6.01 15.52
C LEU A 274 5.56 6.20 15.44
N VAL A 275 6.14 6.19 14.23
CA VAL A 275 7.58 6.16 14.01
C VAL A 275 8.30 7.28 14.78
N GLY A 276 9.36 6.91 15.51
CA GLY A 276 10.14 7.84 16.32
C GLY A 276 9.49 8.29 17.64
N ARG A 277 8.24 7.89 17.92
CA ARG A 277 7.51 8.27 19.15
C ARG A 277 7.14 7.10 20.04
N VAL A 278 6.75 5.99 19.44
CA VAL A 278 6.33 4.78 20.15
C VAL A 278 6.95 3.57 19.47
N ARG A 279 7.51 2.67 20.27
CA ARG A 279 7.97 1.38 19.77
C ARG A 279 6.86 0.34 19.96
N PRO A 280 6.45 -0.36 18.92
CA PRO A 280 5.41 -1.39 19.02
C PRO A 280 5.65 -2.47 20.09
N ALA A 281 6.91 -2.84 20.32
CA ALA A 281 7.26 -3.75 21.42
C ALA A 281 6.81 -3.24 22.80
N ASP A 282 6.78 -1.92 23.02
CA ASP A 282 6.43 -1.34 24.32
C ASP A 282 4.94 -1.51 24.68
N PHE A 283 4.08 -1.84 23.70
CA PHE A 283 2.69 -2.20 23.94
C PHE A 283 2.37 -3.68 23.66
N GLY A 284 3.40 -4.54 23.67
CA GLY A 284 3.24 -5.99 23.68
C GLY A 284 3.23 -6.67 22.31
N VAL A 285 3.67 -6.00 21.25
CA VAL A 285 3.79 -6.63 19.92
C VAL A 285 4.94 -7.63 19.90
N ASP A 286 4.65 -8.85 19.41
CA ASP A 286 5.64 -9.91 19.22
C ASP A 286 6.19 -9.95 17.80
N VAL A 287 5.37 -9.67 16.81
CA VAL A 287 5.77 -9.60 15.40
C VAL A 287 4.95 -8.57 14.65
N MET A 288 5.59 -7.84 13.75
CA MET A 288 4.91 -6.90 12.86
C MET A 288 5.56 -6.89 11.49
N HIS A 289 4.83 -6.48 10.47
CA HIS A 289 5.45 -6.05 9.22
C HIS A 289 5.51 -4.52 9.13
N ILE A 290 6.39 -4.02 8.28
CA ILE A 290 6.49 -2.60 7.95
C ILE A 290 6.39 -2.43 6.44
N ASN A 291 5.54 -1.51 5.98
CA ASN A 291 5.51 -1.12 4.58
C ASN A 291 6.57 -0.03 4.33
N LEU A 292 7.71 -0.36 3.74
CA LEU A 292 8.74 0.65 3.44
C LEU A 292 8.22 1.71 2.47
N HIS A 293 7.30 1.33 1.58
CA HIS A 293 6.65 2.22 0.62
C HIS A 293 5.55 3.12 1.23
N LYS A 294 5.29 3.00 2.54
CA LYS A 294 4.43 3.89 3.32
C LYS A 294 5.29 4.76 4.23
N THR A 295 5.67 4.25 5.38
CA THR A 295 6.39 4.98 6.44
C THR A 295 7.71 5.59 5.97
N PHE A 296 8.48 4.90 5.13
CA PHE A 296 9.81 5.35 4.69
C PHE A 296 9.85 5.88 3.25
N SER A 297 8.69 6.28 2.73
CA SER A 297 8.56 7.05 1.49
C SER A 297 9.27 6.44 0.27
N THR A 298 9.28 5.11 0.15
CA THR A 298 9.72 4.47 -1.09
C THR A 298 8.58 4.41 -2.09
N PRO A 299 8.84 4.32 -3.43
CA PRO A 299 7.78 4.32 -4.42
C PRO A 299 6.78 3.16 -4.26
N HIS A 300 5.49 3.43 -4.47
CA HIS A 300 4.46 2.39 -4.60
C HIS A 300 4.54 1.66 -5.94
N GLY A 301 4.94 2.35 -7.00
CA GLY A 301 5.28 1.79 -8.30
C GLY A 301 4.12 1.20 -9.10
N GLY A 302 2.87 1.56 -8.81
CA GLY A 302 1.71 1.11 -9.57
C GLY A 302 1.51 -0.42 -9.59
N GLY A 303 1.74 -1.08 -8.44
CA GLY A 303 1.61 -2.52 -8.30
C GLY A 303 2.94 -3.29 -8.23
N GLY A 304 3.99 -2.63 -7.97
CA GLY A 304 5.32 -3.11 -7.64
C GLY A 304 6.05 -2.02 -7.05
N PRO A 305 7.26 -1.69 -6.96
CA PRO A 305 8.34 -2.32 -6.22
C PRO A 305 8.20 -2.03 -4.70
N GLY A 306 7.20 -2.57 -4.03
CA GLY A 306 7.03 -2.45 -2.58
C GLY A 306 8.07 -3.23 -1.78
N SER A 307 8.01 -3.14 -0.45
CA SER A 307 8.75 -3.99 0.48
C SER A 307 8.01 -4.06 1.81
N GLY A 308 8.05 -5.23 2.44
CA GLY A 308 7.32 -5.51 3.67
C GLY A 308 8.15 -6.27 4.69
N PRO A 309 9.30 -5.73 5.18
CA PRO A 309 10.07 -6.37 6.23
C PRO A 309 9.22 -6.77 7.42
N ILE A 310 9.57 -7.89 8.05
CA ILE A 310 9.02 -8.25 9.35
C ILE A 310 10.05 -7.98 10.44
N CYS A 311 9.54 -7.52 11.59
CA CYS A 311 10.28 -7.36 12.83
C CYS A 311 9.62 -8.22 13.91
N CYS A 312 10.38 -8.91 14.75
CA CYS A 312 9.84 -9.73 15.82
C CYS A 312 10.72 -9.73 17.07
N THR A 313 10.17 -10.24 18.16
CA THR A 313 10.90 -10.47 19.41
C THR A 313 12.07 -11.42 19.19
N GLU A 314 13.03 -11.38 20.11
CA GLU A 314 14.19 -12.29 20.10
C GLU A 314 13.74 -13.77 20.10
N GLU A 315 12.71 -14.10 20.84
CA GLU A 315 12.12 -15.45 20.87
C GLU A 315 11.66 -15.89 19.48
N LEU A 316 10.89 -15.06 18.77
CA LEU A 316 10.35 -15.39 17.45
C LEU A 316 11.41 -15.33 16.34
N ALA A 317 12.55 -14.66 16.56
CA ALA A 317 13.62 -14.54 15.58
C ALA A 317 14.17 -15.90 15.13
N ALA A 318 14.15 -16.90 16.02
CA ALA A 318 14.58 -18.27 15.70
C ALA A 318 13.73 -18.95 14.62
N TYR A 319 12.48 -18.50 14.42
CA TYR A 319 11.49 -19.11 13.52
C TYR A 319 11.26 -18.31 12.25
N MET A 320 11.78 -17.08 12.17
CA MET A 320 11.64 -16.19 11.00
C MET A 320 12.14 -16.81 9.69
N PRO A 321 11.69 -16.25 8.55
CA PRO A 321 12.29 -16.59 7.26
C PRO A 321 13.79 -16.25 7.20
N VAL A 322 14.48 -16.98 6.35
CA VAL A 322 15.86 -16.73 5.94
C VAL A 322 15.93 -16.47 4.44
N PRO A 323 16.97 -15.82 3.89
CA PRO A 323 18.18 -15.38 4.59
C PRO A 323 17.97 -14.07 5.35
N THR A 324 18.76 -13.87 6.39
CA THR A 324 18.99 -12.59 7.07
C THR A 324 20.47 -12.24 6.97
N VAL A 325 20.82 -10.97 7.06
CA VAL A 325 22.24 -10.56 7.06
C VAL A 325 22.73 -10.51 8.47
N VAL A 326 23.89 -11.14 8.71
CA VAL A 326 24.59 -11.13 10.01
C VAL A 326 26.03 -10.69 9.83
N LYS A 327 26.61 -10.05 10.86
CA LYS A 327 28.01 -9.68 10.89
C LYS A 327 28.82 -10.79 11.55
N LYS A 328 29.86 -11.26 10.86
CA LYS A 328 30.81 -12.30 11.37
C LYS A 328 32.23 -11.80 11.25
N GLY A 329 32.81 -11.38 12.37
CA GLY A 329 34.09 -10.66 12.36
C GLY A 329 33.93 -9.31 11.65
N ASP A 330 34.74 -9.08 10.62
CA ASP A 330 34.66 -7.86 9.78
C ASP A 330 33.78 -8.02 8.56
N ASP A 331 33.27 -9.22 8.28
CA ASP A 331 32.46 -9.54 7.11
C ASP A 331 30.98 -9.60 7.41
N TYR A 332 30.15 -9.27 6.40
CA TYR A 332 28.71 -9.47 6.38
C TYR A 332 28.37 -10.68 5.53
N ILE A 333 27.60 -11.60 6.08
CA ILE A 333 27.20 -12.85 5.42
C ILE A 333 25.69 -13.06 5.52
N PHE A 334 25.16 -13.96 4.69
CA PHE A 334 23.80 -14.44 4.86
C PHE A 334 23.76 -15.58 5.86
N GLU A 335 22.88 -15.47 6.85
CA GLU A 335 22.44 -16.58 7.67
C GLU A 335 21.33 -17.32 6.92
N THR A 336 21.49 -18.63 6.77
CA THR A 336 20.65 -19.49 5.95
C THR A 336 19.86 -20.50 6.78
N LYS A 337 19.13 -21.41 6.13
CA LYS A 337 18.40 -22.49 6.82
C LYS A 337 19.32 -23.47 7.54
N GLU A 338 20.52 -23.67 7.02
CA GLU A 338 21.55 -24.53 7.61
C GLU A 338 22.10 -23.94 8.92
N ASP A 339 22.13 -22.61 9.02
CA ASP A 339 22.59 -21.90 10.22
C ASP A 339 21.46 -21.77 11.27
N ARG A 340 20.19 -21.78 10.85
CA ARG A 340 19.00 -21.63 11.70
C ARG A 340 17.96 -22.72 11.38
N GLU A 341 18.16 -23.92 11.91
CA GLU A 341 17.31 -25.10 11.63
C GLU A 341 15.83 -24.93 12.00
N THR A 342 15.52 -24.12 13.01
CA THR A 342 14.14 -23.84 13.45
C THR A 342 13.40 -22.89 12.54
N SER A 343 14.11 -22.14 11.69
CA SER A 343 13.51 -21.18 10.72
C SER A 343 12.46 -21.86 9.86
N LEU A 344 11.46 -21.09 9.45
CA LEU A 344 10.46 -21.56 8.47
C LEU A 344 11.05 -21.77 7.05
N GLY A 345 12.29 -21.30 6.78
CA GLY A 345 12.97 -21.41 5.50
C GLY A 345 12.82 -20.18 4.60
N THR A 346 13.03 -20.35 3.30
CA THR A 346 13.04 -19.27 2.31
C THR A 346 11.61 -19.02 1.79
N LEU A 347 11.16 -17.77 1.79
CA LEU A 347 9.83 -17.39 1.30
C LEU A 347 9.78 -17.09 -0.20
N LYS A 348 10.88 -16.64 -0.78
CA LYS A 348 10.99 -16.25 -2.19
C LYS A 348 12.42 -16.37 -2.69
N ALA A 349 12.59 -16.35 -4.01
CA ALA A 349 13.91 -16.19 -4.60
C ALA A 349 14.51 -14.83 -4.21
N PHE A 350 15.82 -14.79 -3.99
CA PHE A 350 16.60 -13.62 -3.61
C PHE A 350 16.28 -13.05 -2.21
N GLN A 351 16.95 -11.96 -1.87
CA GLN A 351 17.01 -11.42 -0.51
C GLN A 351 16.05 -10.25 -0.27
N GLY A 352 15.12 -10.00 -1.18
CA GLY A 352 14.15 -8.92 -1.08
C GLY A 352 14.35 -7.83 -2.14
N GLN A 353 13.76 -6.67 -1.90
CA GLN A 353 13.70 -5.55 -2.85
C GLN A 353 14.82 -4.53 -2.54
N PHE A 354 16.07 -4.86 -2.92
CA PHE A 354 17.26 -4.13 -2.51
C PHE A 354 17.21 -2.62 -2.80
N GLY A 355 16.69 -2.23 -3.98
CA GLY A 355 16.52 -0.82 -4.30
C GLY A 355 15.60 -0.06 -3.34
N MET A 356 14.64 -0.76 -2.71
CA MET A 356 13.78 -0.17 -1.67
C MET A 356 14.53 -0.05 -0.35
N PHE A 357 15.43 -0.97 -0.05
CA PHE A 357 16.27 -0.90 1.16
C PHE A 357 17.18 0.32 1.12
N VAL A 358 17.83 0.59 -0.03
CA VAL A 358 18.65 1.79 -0.24
C VAL A 358 17.84 3.06 0.00
N ARG A 359 16.63 3.15 -0.56
CA ARG A 359 15.76 4.32 -0.41
C ARG A 359 15.30 4.51 1.03
N ALA A 360 14.86 3.43 1.69
CA ALA A 360 14.38 3.48 3.07
C ALA A 360 15.50 3.87 4.05
N LEU A 361 16.69 3.29 3.91
CA LEU A 361 17.84 3.67 4.75
C LEU A 361 18.24 5.13 4.50
N SER A 362 18.27 5.59 3.23
CA SER A 362 18.53 6.99 2.91
C SER A 362 17.51 7.93 3.54
N TYR A 363 16.22 7.54 3.57
CA TYR A 363 15.16 8.28 4.24
C TYR A 363 15.43 8.38 5.76
N ILE A 364 15.69 7.25 6.42
CA ILE A 364 15.97 7.19 7.86
C ILE A 364 17.18 8.08 8.20
N MET A 365 18.28 7.94 7.46
CA MET A 365 19.51 8.71 7.69
C MET A 365 19.32 10.21 7.45
N SER A 366 18.52 10.60 6.45
CA SER A 366 18.29 12.02 6.13
C SER A 366 17.41 12.73 7.16
N HIS A 367 16.55 12.00 7.86
CA HIS A 367 15.66 12.57 8.90
C HIS A 367 16.31 12.49 10.30
N GLY A 368 17.07 11.43 10.57
CA GLY A 368 17.54 11.16 11.93
C GLY A 368 16.41 10.90 12.92
N ALA A 369 16.72 10.74 14.18
CA ALA A 369 15.76 10.41 15.24
C ALA A 369 14.70 11.52 15.42
N ASP A 370 15.14 12.78 15.51
CA ASP A 370 14.25 13.93 15.71
C ASP A 370 13.34 14.16 14.51
N GLY A 371 13.87 14.02 13.29
CA GLY A 371 13.10 14.14 12.06
C GLY A 371 12.04 13.05 11.93
N LEU A 372 12.33 11.79 12.30
CA LEU A 372 11.34 10.71 12.30
C LEU A 372 10.23 10.93 13.32
N ALA A 373 10.57 11.44 14.51
CA ALA A 373 9.57 11.83 15.51
C ALA A 373 8.69 13.00 15.05
N GLN A 374 9.28 13.95 14.28
CA GLN A 374 8.52 15.03 13.68
C GLN A 374 7.58 14.53 12.58
N VAL A 375 8.03 13.61 11.71
CA VAL A 375 7.22 12.97 10.67
C VAL A 375 5.89 12.47 11.22
N SER A 376 5.92 11.64 12.26
CA SER A 376 4.68 11.10 12.85
C SER A 376 3.82 12.18 13.52
N GLY A 377 4.45 13.18 14.14
CA GLY A 377 3.75 14.32 14.75
C GLY A 377 3.01 15.16 13.73
N ASP A 378 3.66 15.54 12.64
CA ASP A 378 3.09 16.36 11.58
C ASP A 378 2.00 15.61 10.80
N ALA A 379 2.17 14.30 10.59
CA ALA A 379 1.12 13.47 9.99
C ALA A 379 -0.16 13.46 10.83
N VAL A 380 -0.04 13.28 12.15
CA VAL A 380 -1.18 13.31 13.09
C VAL A 380 -1.80 14.70 13.16
N LEU A 381 -0.98 15.76 13.20
CA LEU A 381 -1.45 17.13 13.23
C LEU A 381 -2.28 17.48 11.99
N SER A 382 -1.77 17.13 10.80
CA SER A 382 -2.43 17.41 9.52
C SER A 382 -3.79 16.71 9.39
N ALA A 383 -3.88 15.44 9.82
CA ALA A 383 -5.14 14.70 9.80
C ALA A 383 -6.18 15.32 10.76
N ASN A 384 -5.77 15.69 11.97
CA ASN A 384 -6.66 16.36 12.93
C ASN A 384 -7.08 17.75 12.44
N TYR A 385 -6.19 18.46 11.75
CA TYR A 385 -6.54 19.76 11.16
C TYR A 385 -7.62 19.63 10.09
N ILE A 386 -7.51 18.66 9.18
CA ILE A 386 -8.54 18.36 8.17
C ILE A 386 -9.87 18.00 8.87
N MET A 387 -9.83 17.07 9.83
CA MET A 387 -11.01 16.63 10.56
C MET A 387 -11.73 17.80 11.24
N ALA A 388 -10.99 18.62 11.97
CA ALA A 388 -11.55 19.78 12.67
C ALA A 388 -12.18 20.80 11.71
N LYS A 389 -11.54 21.04 10.55
CA LYS A 389 -12.02 22.00 9.55
C LYS A 389 -13.24 21.50 8.77
N LEU A 390 -13.40 20.19 8.60
CA LEU A 390 -14.49 19.58 7.84
C LEU A 390 -15.65 19.06 8.71
N SER A 391 -15.55 19.12 10.03
CA SER A 391 -16.56 18.59 10.97
C SER A 391 -17.94 19.28 10.85
N GLU A 392 -17.96 20.53 10.42
CA GLU A 392 -19.21 21.25 10.16
C GLU A 392 -19.89 20.81 8.84
N ASP A 393 -19.11 20.43 7.86
CA ASP A 393 -19.58 20.08 6.52
C ASP A 393 -19.87 18.57 6.37
N TYR A 394 -19.10 17.72 7.04
CA TYR A 394 -19.21 16.27 7.01
C TYR A 394 -19.46 15.69 8.41
N HIS A 395 -19.98 14.47 8.45
CA HIS A 395 -20.16 13.76 9.71
C HIS A 395 -18.86 13.05 10.12
N VAL A 396 -18.36 13.38 11.32
CA VAL A 396 -17.27 12.68 12.01
C VAL A 396 -17.88 11.62 12.92
N PRO A 397 -17.65 10.32 12.66
CA PRO A 397 -18.39 9.26 13.37
C PRO A 397 -17.91 8.98 14.79
N PHE A 398 -16.67 9.32 15.12
CA PHE A 398 -16.07 9.03 16.41
C PHE A 398 -15.58 10.30 17.11
N GLU A 399 -15.76 10.35 18.42
CA GLU A 399 -15.33 11.50 19.24
C GLU A 399 -13.82 11.49 19.54
N GLY A 400 -13.26 12.69 19.68
CA GLY A 400 -11.87 12.91 20.03
C GLY A 400 -10.92 12.97 18.82
N PRO A 401 -9.61 13.09 19.08
CA PRO A 401 -8.61 13.21 18.03
C PRO A 401 -8.39 11.89 17.30
N CYS A 402 -8.10 12.00 16.01
CA CYS A 402 -7.60 10.89 15.20
C CYS A 402 -6.06 10.82 15.26
N MET A 403 -5.50 9.74 14.72
CA MET A 403 -4.08 9.61 14.46
C MET A 403 -3.72 10.23 13.10
N HIS A 404 -2.95 9.58 12.25
CA HIS A 404 -2.44 10.10 10.98
C HIS A 404 -3.48 10.17 9.85
N GLU A 405 -4.64 9.61 10.04
CA GLU A 405 -5.75 9.62 9.07
C GLU A 405 -7.06 9.95 9.79
N CYS A 406 -7.96 10.65 9.11
CA CYS A 406 -9.26 11.02 9.65
C CYS A 406 -10.39 10.35 8.86
N LEU A 407 -11.42 9.91 9.58
CA LEU A 407 -12.59 9.26 9.04
C LEU A 407 -13.78 10.21 9.02
N LEU A 408 -14.37 10.39 7.83
CA LEU A 408 -15.59 11.12 7.60
C LEU A 408 -16.65 10.20 7.00
N THR A 409 -17.91 10.60 7.03
CA THR A 409 -18.98 9.88 6.32
C THR A 409 -19.89 10.82 5.55
N ASP A 410 -20.59 10.29 4.55
CA ASP A 410 -21.55 10.99 3.71
C ASP A 410 -22.94 11.22 4.36
N LYS A 411 -23.07 11.00 5.68
CA LYS A 411 -24.34 11.06 6.40
C LYS A 411 -25.12 12.37 6.19
N LYS A 412 -24.39 13.51 6.14
CA LYS A 412 -25.00 14.82 5.88
C LYS A 412 -25.41 14.97 4.41
N GLN A 413 -24.60 14.50 3.46
CA GLN A 413 -24.81 14.62 2.02
C GLN A 413 -25.91 13.69 1.51
N LYS A 414 -26.13 12.56 2.18
CA LYS A 414 -27.26 11.64 1.87
C LYS A 414 -28.64 12.30 1.93
N SER A 415 -28.81 13.36 2.71
CA SER A 415 -30.06 14.13 2.73
C SER A 415 -30.37 14.82 1.39
N PHE A 416 -29.36 14.95 0.52
CA PHE A 416 -29.43 15.52 -0.83
C PHE A 416 -29.26 14.44 -1.93
N ASN A 417 -29.35 13.15 -1.57
CA ASN A 417 -29.09 12.00 -2.44
C ASN A 417 -27.67 11.98 -3.04
N VAL A 418 -26.69 12.55 -2.34
CA VAL A 418 -25.28 12.54 -2.74
C VAL A 418 -24.52 11.54 -1.87
N THR A 419 -23.88 10.57 -2.52
CA THR A 419 -23.17 9.47 -1.86
C THR A 419 -21.66 9.72 -1.81
N THR A 420 -20.95 8.91 -1.03
CA THR A 420 -19.49 8.88 -1.00
C THR A 420 -18.87 8.71 -2.40
N LEU A 421 -19.46 7.86 -3.26
CA LEU A 421 -18.97 7.71 -4.64
C LEU A 421 -19.14 9.00 -5.46
N ASP A 422 -20.23 9.72 -5.26
CA ASP A 422 -20.47 10.99 -5.93
C ASP A 422 -19.48 12.06 -5.51
N ILE A 423 -19.15 12.12 -4.21
CA ILE A 423 -18.10 13.00 -3.67
C ILE A 423 -16.74 12.66 -4.28
N ALA A 424 -16.39 11.36 -4.37
CA ALA A 424 -15.16 10.91 -5.01
C ALA A 424 -15.08 11.32 -6.50
N LYS A 425 -16.19 11.22 -7.25
CA LYS A 425 -16.24 11.66 -8.65
C LYS A 425 -16.15 13.19 -8.78
N ALA A 426 -16.70 13.93 -7.82
CA ALA A 426 -16.52 15.38 -7.76
C ALA A 426 -15.07 15.77 -7.48
N LEU A 427 -14.36 15.07 -6.60
CA LEU A 427 -12.92 15.31 -6.38
C LEU A 427 -12.10 15.11 -7.65
N ILE A 428 -12.40 14.09 -8.46
CA ILE A 428 -11.74 13.90 -9.77
C ILE A 428 -12.00 15.12 -10.68
N GLU A 429 -13.24 15.65 -10.71
CA GLU A 429 -13.58 16.87 -11.46
C GLU A 429 -12.76 18.08 -11.00
N TYR A 430 -12.51 18.20 -9.68
CA TYR A 430 -11.68 19.25 -9.11
C TYR A 430 -10.17 18.99 -9.22
N GLY A 431 -9.75 17.89 -9.87
CA GLY A 431 -8.35 17.58 -10.16
C GLY A 431 -7.61 16.87 -9.02
N TYR A 432 -8.32 16.26 -8.08
CA TYR A 432 -7.73 15.46 -7.01
C TYR A 432 -7.89 13.95 -7.27
N HIS A 433 -6.95 13.17 -6.77
CA HIS A 433 -7.21 11.76 -6.50
C HIS A 433 -8.18 11.66 -5.31
N PRO A 434 -9.22 10.83 -5.36
CA PRO A 434 -10.13 10.66 -4.23
C PRO A 434 -9.43 10.03 -3.01
N MET A 435 -9.98 10.28 -1.82
CA MET A 435 -9.66 9.53 -0.62
C MET A 435 -10.12 8.07 -0.75
N THR A 436 -9.74 7.21 0.20
CA THR A 436 -10.29 5.85 0.30
C THR A 436 -11.76 5.91 0.67
N VAL A 437 -12.60 5.26 -0.13
CA VAL A 437 -14.06 5.25 0.02
C VAL A 437 -14.58 3.88 0.42
N TYR A 438 -15.69 3.85 1.18
CA TYR A 438 -16.34 2.62 1.67
C TYR A 438 -15.43 1.72 2.50
N PHE A 439 -14.45 2.30 3.17
CA PHE A 439 -13.54 1.65 4.08
C PHE A 439 -13.23 2.57 5.28
N PRO A 440 -13.17 2.04 6.52
CA PRO A 440 -13.40 0.65 6.94
C PRO A 440 -14.87 0.22 6.83
N LEU A 441 -15.10 -1.10 6.75
CA LEU A 441 -16.45 -1.68 6.51
C LEU A 441 -17.39 -1.60 7.71
N VAL A 442 -16.89 -1.25 8.89
CA VAL A 442 -17.68 -1.15 10.14
C VAL A 442 -18.71 -0.02 10.11
N LEU A 443 -18.58 0.91 9.17
CA LEU A 443 -19.49 2.04 8.98
C LEU A 443 -19.88 2.19 7.51
N SER A 444 -21.08 2.72 7.28
CA SER A 444 -21.58 3.03 5.93
C SER A 444 -21.15 4.41 5.46
N GLY A 445 -20.82 4.53 4.16
CA GLY A 445 -20.53 5.81 3.52
C GLY A 445 -19.23 6.48 3.97
N THR A 446 -18.25 5.67 4.32
CA THR A 446 -16.95 6.12 4.84
C THR A 446 -16.07 6.76 3.78
N MET A 447 -15.32 7.75 4.22
CA MET A 447 -14.27 8.47 3.50
C MET A 447 -13.07 8.59 4.42
N LEU A 448 -12.00 7.86 4.14
CA LEU A 448 -10.79 7.84 4.95
C LEU A 448 -9.70 8.68 4.27
N ILE A 449 -9.20 9.70 4.97
CA ILE A 449 -8.29 10.71 4.44
C ILE A 449 -6.98 10.67 5.22
N GLU A 450 -5.88 10.42 4.53
CA GLU A 450 -4.52 10.49 5.08
C GLU A 450 -3.72 11.56 4.32
N PRO A 451 -3.45 12.73 4.94
CA PRO A 451 -2.72 13.81 4.27
C PRO A 451 -1.23 13.54 4.13
N THR A 452 -0.64 12.75 4.99
CA THR A 452 0.79 12.61 5.25
C THR A 452 1.45 13.91 5.77
N GLU A 453 2.68 13.83 6.25
CA GLU A 453 3.48 14.98 6.67
C GLU A 453 4.16 15.70 5.50
N THR A 454 4.14 15.11 4.30
CA THR A 454 4.83 15.68 3.14
C THR A 454 4.04 16.81 2.47
N GLU A 455 2.79 16.99 2.85
CA GLU A 455 1.92 18.03 2.29
C GLU A 455 2.11 19.36 3.01
N SER A 456 2.18 20.43 2.23
CA SER A 456 2.20 21.78 2.80
C SER A 456 0.83 22.18 3.34
N LYS A 457 0.83 23.10 4.32
CA LYS A 457 -0.43 23.66 4.83
C LYS A 457 -1.31 24.23 3.73
N ASP A 458 -0.73 24.91 2.73
CA ASP A 458 -1.47 25.47 1.62
C ASP A 458 -2.13 24.38 0.73
N ALA A 459 -1.48 23.24 0.54
CA ALA A 459 -2.06 22.10 -0.18
C ALA A 459 -3.24 21.51 0.60
N VAL A 460 -3.08 21.35 1.91
CA VAL A 460 -4.13 20.87 2.81
C VAL A 460 -5.31 21.84 2.86
N ASP A 461 -5.05 23.16 2.95
CA ASP A 461 -6.11 24.20 2.95
C ASP A 461 -6.92 24.16 1.65
N ARG A 462 -6.26 24.08 0.49
CA ARG A 462 -6.96 23.97 -0.81
C ARG A 462 -7.83 22.71 -0.90
N PHE A 463 -7.35 21.59 -0.37
CA PHE A 463 -8.15 20.37 -0.30
C PHE A 463 -9.38 20.54 0.59
N ILE A 464 -9.23 21.16 1.76
CA ILE A 464 -10.32 21.48 2.69
C ILE A 464 -11.36 22.38 2.01
N GLU A 465 -10.92 23.43 1.33
CA GLU A 465 -11.81 24.34 0.58
C GLU A 465 -12.58 23.60 -0.51
N THR A 466 -11.91 22.71 -1.24
CA THR A 466 -12.56 21.86 -2.26
C THR A 466 -13.59 20.94 -1.64
N MET A 467 -13.30 20.28 -0.54
CA MET A 467 -14.26 19.42 0.17
C MET A 467 -15.47 20.22 0.66
N ARG A 468 -15.28 21.44 1.18
CA ARG A 468 -16.35 22.35 1.57
C ARG A 468 -17.21 22.74 0.38
N GLN A 469 -16.58 23.10 -0.76
CA GLN A 469 -17.31 23.41 -1.97
C GLN A 469 -18.16 22.24 -2.45
N ILE A 470 -17.63 21.01 -2.39
CA ILE A 470 -18.38 19.79 -2.72
C ILE A 470 -19.60 19.61 -1.79
N ALA A 471 -19.43 19.86 -0.48
CA ALA A 471 -20.55 19.79 0.46
C ALA A 471 -21.63 20.85 0.18
N GLN A 472 -21.24 22.07 -0.16
CA GLN A 472 -22.17 23.14 -0.57
C GLN A 472 -22.86 22.81 -1.90
N ASP A 473 -22.12 22.26 -2.86
CA ASP A 473 -22.67 21.83 -4.14
C ASP A 473 -23.69 20.69 -3.95
N ALA A 474 -23.46 19.79 -3.01
CA ALA A 474 -24.44 18.73 -2.68
C ALA A 474 -25.78 19.33 -2.23
N GLN A 475 -25.74 20.37 -1.39
CA GLN A 475 -26.92 21.08 -0.93
C GLN A 475 -27.62 21.90 -2.02
N ASN A 476 -26.82 22.59 -2.85
CA ASN A 476 -27.35 23.61 -3.78
C ASN A 476 -27.71 23.03 -5.16
N LYS A 477 -27.01 21.98 -5.63
CA LYS A 477 -27.11 21.42 -6.99
C LYS A 477 -27.77 20.02 -7.02
N GLY A 478 -27.62 19.26 -5.93
CA GLY A 478 -28.27 17.95 -5.74
C GLY A 478 -27.77 16.82 -6.66
N GLU A 479 -28.46 15.70 -6.62
CA GLU A 479 -28.11 14.41 -7.24
C GLU A 479 -27.77 14.49 -8.73
N ALA A 480 -28.58 15.17 -9.52
CA ALA A 480 -28.45 15.22 -10.99
C ALA A 480 -27.10 15.84 -11.42
N TYR A 481 -26.65 16.88 -10.71
CA TYR A 481 -25.33 17.47 -10.95
C TYR A 481 -24.21 16.49 -10.68
N PHE A 482 -24.24 15.82 -9.54
CA PHE A 482 -23.20 14.87 -9.15
C PHE A 482 -23.14 13.63 -10.06
N HIS A 483 -24.28 13.13 -10.52
CA HIS A 483 -24.33 12.01 -11.46
C HIS A 483 -23.71 12.32 -12.82
N ALA A 484 -23.66 13.60 -13.21
CA ALA A 484 -22.99 14.04 -14.44
C ALA A 484 -21.44 14.10 -14.31
N LEU A 485 -20.90 14.07 -13.07
CA LEU A 485 -19.46 14.17 -12.84
C LEU A 485 -18.75 12.81 -12.93
N PRO A 486 -17.45 12.78 -13.34
CA PRO A 486 -16.63 13.90 -13.81
C PRO A 486 -16.92 14.23 -15.29
N GLN A 487 -16.79 15.50 -15.67
CA GLN A 487 -16.97 15.97 -17.06
C GLN A 487 -15.62 16.29 -17.74
N SER A 488 -14.68 16.86 -17.00
CA SER A 488 -13.35 17.26 -17.52
C SER A 488 -12.30 16.15 -17.52
N SER A 489 -12.60 15.01 -16.89
CA SER A 489 -11.70 13.85 -16.95
C SER A 489 -11.79 13.11 -18.29
N PRO A 490 -10.69 12.55 -18.83
CA PRO A 490 -10.71 11.69 -20.03
C PRO A 490 -11.67 10.50 -19.92
N ARG A 491 -11.84 9.96 -18.72
CA ARG A 491 -12.82 8.90 -18.40
C ARG A 491 -13.95 9.45 -17.56
N LYS A 492 -15.16 9.08 -17.96
CA LYS A 492 -16.41 9.38 -17.23
C LYS A 492 -16.69 8.29 -16.19
N ARG A 493 -17.90 8.22 -15.67
CA ARG A 493 -18.32 7.09 -14.83
C ARG A 493 -18.24 5.79 -15.61
N LEU A 494 -17.65 4.79 -15.01
CA LEU A 494 -17.47 3.46 -15.58
C LEU A 494 -18.66 2.57 -15.18
N ASP A 495 -19.00 1.60 -16.03
CA ASP A 495 -19.93 0.52 -15.69
C ASP A 495 -19.18 -0.56 -14.89
N GLU A 496 -19.02 -0.29 -13.59
CA GLU A 496 -18.29 -1.17 -12.66
C GLU A 496 -18.98 -2.53 -12.50
N VAL A 497 -20.32 -2.58 -12.62
CA VAL A 497 -21.08 -3.82 -12.53
C VAL A 497 -20.81 -4.72 -13.73
N LYS A 498 -20.81 -4.16 -14.94
CA LYS A 498 -20.45 -4.89 -16.15
C LYS A 498 -19.00 -5.37 -16.11
N ALA A 499 -18.06 -4.51 -15.68
CA ALA A 499 -16.66 -4.84 -15.56
C ALA A 499 -16.42 -6.01 -14.57
N ALA A 500 -17.13 -6.04 -13.44
CA ALA A 500 -17.01 -7.10 -12.45
C ALA A 500 -17.68 -8.41 -12.89
N ARG A 501 -18.86 -8.35 -13.50
CA ARG A 501 -19.64 -9.54 -13.88
C ARG A 501 -19.22 -10.15 -15.21
N ASN A 502 -18.76 -9.33 -16.16
CA ASN A 502 -18.38 -9.74 -17.51
C ASN A 502 -17.01 -9.17 -17.90
N PRO A 503 -15.93 -9.55 -17.21
CA PRO A 503 -14.63 -8.98 -17.45
C PRO A 503 -14.09 -9.35 -18.83
N VAL A 504 -13.57 -8.36 -19.56
CA VAL A 504 -12.82 -8.57 -20.81
C VAL A 504 -11.35 -8.61 -20.44
N LEU A 505 -10.77 -9.83 -20.35
CA LEU A 505 -9.43 -10.05 -19.81
C LEU A 505 -8.30 -9.92 -20.82
N LYS A 506 -8.63 -9.78 -22.11
CA LYS A 506 -7.63 -9.57 -23.16
C LYS A 506 -8.21 -8.77 -24.31
N TRP A 507 -7.37 -7.97 -24.92
CA TRP A 507 -7.70 -7.28 -26.16
C TRP A 507 -7.97 -8.27 -27.31
N LYS A 508 -8.94 -7.93 -28.16
CA LYS A 508 -9.22 -8.61 -29.43
C LYS A 508 -9.29 -7.54 -30.51
N ALA A 509 -8.74 -7.81 -31.68
CA ALA A 509 -8.95 -6.99 -32.86
C ALA A 509 -10.44 -6.93 -33.16
N SER A 510 -10.96 -5.74 -33.44
CA SER A 510 -12.34 -5.47 -33.85
C SER A 510 -12.57 -5.92 -35.29
#